data_0487cbb3a3ed92bf50640e76183372c0
#
_entry.id   0487cbb3a3ed92bf50640e76183372c0
#
_cell.length_a   1.000
_cell.length_b   1.000
_cell.length_c   1.000
_cell.angle_alpha   90.00
_cell.angle_beta   90.00
_cell.angle_gamma   90.00
#
_symmetry.space_group_name_H-M   'P 1'
#
loop_
_entity.id
_entity.type
_entity.pdbx_description
1 polymer ?
#
loop_
_entity_poly.entity_id
_entity_poly.type
_entity_poly.pdbx_seq_one_letter_code
_entity_poly.pdbx_strand_id
1 'polypeptide(L)'
;MTLKRWAARAAFSAIVLAVSACSGDDPAAPPPAPQAVSADAVGHYCGMMLLDHAGPKGQIFVKGRAAPVWFSSIKQVFAYTLLPEEPKGLAAIYVNDMAAAGPDGAADLKAWVDARQAFYVINSSFIGGMGAEDAIPFSDQTRALAFAQTHGGRVVRFADVPEDYVFAQ
;
A
#
# COMPACT_ATOMS: atom_id res chain seq x y z
N MET A 1 -47.37 -78.80 -19.11
CA MET A 1 -47.59 -77.61 -18.23
C MET A 1 -46.24 -77.15 -17.72
N THR A 2 -45.62 -76.17 -18.34
CA THR A 2 -44.23 -75.72 -18.09
C THR A 2 -44.27 -74.33 -17.64
N LEU A 3 -43.90 -74.09 -16.33
CA LEU A 3 -43.72 -72.80 -15.79
C LEU A 3 -42.36 -72.24 -16.24
N LYS A 4 -42.34 -71.09 -16.96
CA LYS A 4 -41.15 -70.32 -17.28
C LYS A 4 -40.87 -69.36 -16.16
N ARG A 5 -39.74 -69.58 -15.49
CA ARG A 5 -39.17 -68.62 -14.46
C ARG A 5 -38.45 -67.50 -15.19
N TRP A 6 -38.92 -66.28 -15.03
CA TRP A 6 -38.24 -65.09 -15.50
C TRP A 6 -37.34 -64.57 -14.36
N ALA A 7 -36.05 -64.58 -14.60
CA ALA A 7 -35.06 -63.96 -13.72
C ALA A 7 -34.89 -62.48 -14.10
N ALA A 8 -35.34 -61.61 -13.23
CA ALA A 8 -35.06 -60.14 -13.33
C ALA A 8 -33.64 -59.85 -12.89
N ARG A 9 -32.80 -59.37 -13.80
CA ARG A 9 -31.46 -58.82 -13.51
C ARG A 9 -31.62 -57.32 -13.19
N ALA A 10 -31.49 -56.99 -11.93
CA ALA A 10 -31.36 -55.59 -11.48
C ALA A 10 -29.93 -55.10 -11.77
N ALA A 11 -29.80 -54.20 -12.74
CA ALA A 11 -28.56 -53.49 -12.99
C ALA A 11 -28.44 -52.30 -12.00
N PHE A 12 -27.52 -52.41 -11.06
CA PHE A 12 -27.20 -51.33 -10.13
C PHE A 12 -26.19 -50.38 -10.81
N SER A 13 -26.69 -49.28 -11.37
CA SER A 13 -25.82 -48.20 -11.92
C SER A 13 -25.26 -47.38 -10.75
N ALA A 14 -24.01 -47.57 -10.42
CA ALA A 14 -23.27 -46.69 -9.50
C ALA A 14 -22.91 -45.40 -10.23
N ILE A 15 -23.62 -44.33 -9.90
CA ILE A 15 -23.26 -42.96 -10.31
C ILE A 15 -22.12 -42.48 -9.39
N VAL A 16 -20.89 -42.47 -9.90
CA VAL A 16 -19.74 -41.86 -9.27
C VAL A 16 -19.86 -40.35 -9.50
N LEU A 17 -20.31 -39.58 -8.50
CA LEU A 17 -20.18 -38.13 -8.50
C LEU A 17 -18.68 -37.78 -8.31
N ALA A 18 -18.00 -37.42 -9.40
CA ALA A 18 -16.72 -36.78 -9.36
C ALA A 18 -16.92 -35.35 -8.82
N VAL A 19 -16.69 -35.13 -7.53
CA VAL A 19 -16.57 -33.81 -6.96
C VAL A 19 -15.20 -33.27 -7.38
N SER A 20 -15.17 -32.56 -8.51
CA SER A 20 -14.01 -31.76 -8.88
C SER A 20 -13.90 -30.57 -7.88
N ALA A 21 -13.10 -30.77 -6.83
CA ALA A 21 -12.64 -29.68 -6.00
C ALA A 21 -11.69 -28.83 -6.87
N CYS A 22 -12.23 -27.84 -7.56
CA CYS A 22 -11.44 -26.73 -8.10
C CYS A 22 -10.92 -25.93 -6.91
N SER A 23 -9.74 -26.28 -6.41
CA SER A 23 -8.89 -25.34 -5.70
C SER A 23 -8.38 -24.36 -6.74
N GLY A 24 -9.25 -23.44 -7.16
CA GLY A 24 -8.84 -22.28 -7.94
C GLY A 24 -8.04 -21.39 -7.02
N ASP A 25 -6.71 -21.33 -7.21
CA ASP A 25 -5.98 -20.13 -6.90
C ASP A 25 -6.56 -19.04 -7.78
N ASP A 26 -7.54 -18.30 -7.25
CA ASP A 26 -8.04 -17.10 -7.89
C ASP A 26 -6.82 -16.18 -8.07
N PRO A 27 -6.46 -15.78 -9.29
CA PRO A 27 -5.35 -14.86 -9.49
C PRO A 27 -5.65 -13.65 -8.63
N ALA A 28 -4.75 -13.34 -7.70
CA ALA A 28 -4.93 -12.23 -6.75
C ALA A 28 -5.34 -11.00 -7.55
N ALA A 29 -6.48 -10.41 -7.22
CA ALA A 29 -6.96 -9.21 -7.89
C ALA A 29 -5.84 -8.15 -7.91
N PRO A 30 -5.67 -7.40 -9.02
CA PRO A 30 -4.64 -6.39 -9.10
C PRO A 30 -4.80 -5.39 -7.92
N PRO A 31 -3.69 -4.86 -7.40
CA PRO A 31 -3.76 -3.89 -6.32
C PRO A 31 -4.61 -2.69 -6.74
N PRO A 32 -5.43 -2.12 -5.83
CA PRO A 32 -6.22 -0.93 -6.14
C PRO A 32 -5.32 0.23 -6.59
N ALA A 33 -5.74 0.98 -7.59
CA ALA A 33 -5.03 2.18 -8.04
C ALA A 33 -5.07 3.28 -6.97
N PRO A 34 -4.06 4.19 -6.94
CA PRO A 34 -4.07 5.31 -6.01
C PRO A 34 -5.27 6.22 -6.27
N GLN A 35 -5.86 6.75 -5.19
CA GLN A 35 -6.98 7.68 -5.25
C GLN A 35 -6.49 9.13 -5.14
N ALA A 36 -7.22 10.04 -5.74
CA ALA A 36 -7.01 11.48 -5.53
C ALA A 36 -7.38 11.85 -4.08
N VAL A 37 -6.63 12.77 -3.49
CA VAL A 37 -6.94 13.31 -2.16
C VAL A 37 -8.24 14.08 -2.25
N SER A 38 -9.27 13.65 -1.52
CA SER A 38 -10.55 14.36 -1.43
C SER A 38 -10.46 15.53 -0.45
N ALA A 39 -11.36 16.51 -0.60
CA ALA A 39 -11.37 17.70 0.24
C ALA A 39 -11.62 17.40 1.73
N ASP A 40 -12.24 16.27 2.03
CA ASP A 40 -12.57 15.79 3.37
C ASP A 40 -11.60 14.72 3.89
N ALA A 41 -10.53 14.43 3.14
CA ALA A 41 -9.52 13.46 3.56
C ALA A 41 -8.79 13.94 4.82
N VAL A 42 -8.77 13.09 5.86
CA VAL A 42 -8.07 13.37 7.13
C VAL A 42 -6.94 12.37 7.37
N GLY A 43 -5.87 12.85 7.97
CA GLY A 43 -4.73 12.00 8.35
C GLY A 43 -5.09 11.05 9.48
N HIS A 44 -4.76 9.78 9.34
CA HIS A 44 -5.13 8.70 10.27
C HIS A 44 -4.70 8.97 11.72
N TYR A 45 -3.46 9.42 11.93
CA TYR A 45 -2.95 9.68 13.28
C TYR A 45 -3.18 11.11 13.75
N CYS A 46 -3.15 12.10 12.85
CA CYS A 46 -3.28 13.50 13.27
C CYS A 46 -4.72 14.00 13.30
N GLY A 47 -5.66 13.34 12.60
CA GLY A 47 -7.06 13.75 12.51
C GLY A 47 -7.29 15.09 11.81
N MET A 48 -6.26 15.66 11.16
CA MET A 48 -6.34 16.94 10.48
C MET A 48 -6.57 16.76 8.97
N MET A 49 -7.12 17.79 8.32
CA MET A 49 -7.33 17.78 6.88
C MET A 49 -6.00 17.64 6.13
N LEU A 50 -5.92 16.68 5.20
CA LEU A 50 -4.68 16.42 4.46
C LEU A 50 -4.19 17.61 3.66
N LEU A 51 -5.13 18.36 3.08
CA LEU A 51 -4.84 19.49 2.20
C LEU A 51 -4.30 20.72 2.95
N ASP A 52 -4.45 20.77 4.27
CA ASP A 52 -3.91 21.88 5.09
C ASP A 52 -2.41 21.71 5.38
N HIS A 53 -1.82 20.58 5.01
CA HIS A 53 -0.42 20.27 5.25
C HIS A 53 0.37 20.24 3.95
N ALA A 54 1.52 20.91 3.92
CA ALA A 54 2.48 20.82 2.83
C ALA A 54 3.18 19.44 2.82
N GLY A 55 4.02 19.19 1.80
CA GLY A 55 4.82 17.97 1.68
C GLY A 55 4.08 16.75 1.20
N PRO A 56 4.80 15.62 1.00
CA PRO A 56 4.27 14.41 0.44
C PRO A 56 3.24 13.74 1.37
N LYS A 57 2.23 13.12 0.77
CA LYS A 57 1.16 12.37 1.43
C LYS A 57 1.32 10.89 1.16
N GLY A 58 0.72 10.08 2.03
CA GLY A 58 0.62 8.64 1.83
C GLY A 58 -0.81 8.14 1.86
N GLN A 59 -1.04 7.02 1.19
CA GLN A 59 -2.30 6.28 1.26
C GLN A 59 -2.03 4.78 1.32
N ILE A 60 -2.76 4.09 2.20
CA ILE A 60 -2.67 2.65 2.38
C ILE A 60 -4.04 2.03 2.14
N PHE A 61 -4.09 1.07 1.23
CA PHE A 61 -5.27 0.24 1.01
C PHE A 61 -5.17 -1.03 1.85
N VAL A 62 -6.13 -1.21 2.74
CA VAL A 62 -6.26 -2.40 3.57
C VAL A 62 -7.24 -3.37 2.90
N LYS A 63 -6.90 -4.65 2.82
CA LYS A 63 -7.80 -5.68 2.25
C LYS A 63 -9.16 -5.64 2.93
N GLY A 64 -10.23 -5.66 2.14
CA GLY A 64 -11.60 -5.60 2.62
C GLY A 64 -12.12 -4.19 2.96
N ARG A 65 -11.32 -3.13 2.77
CA ARG A 65 -11.75 -1.73 2.91
C ARG A 65 -11.81 -1.05 1.53
N ALA A 66 -12.89 -0.33 1.25
CA ALA A 66 -13.07 0.37 -0.02
C ALA A 66 -12.26 1.67 -0.11
N ALA A 67 -12.13 2.39 1.00
CA ALA A 67 -11.42 3.65 1.07
C ALA A 67 -10.00 3.45 1.63
N PRO A 68 -9.00 4.20 1.15
CA PRO A 68 -7.66 4.18 1.72
C PRO A 68 -7.60 4.81 3.09
N VAL A 69 -6.58 4.45 3.85
CA VAL A 69 -6.14 5.16 5.05
C VAL A 69 -5.15 6.24 4.60
N TRP A 70 -5.37 7.48 5.03
CA TRP A 70 -4.60 8.64 4.61
C TRP A 70 -3.56 9.07 5.64
N PHE A 71 -2.42 9.56 5.17
CA PHE A 71 -1.32 10.03 6.00
C PHE A 71 -0.79 11.38 5.51
N SER A 72 -0.62 12.31 6.44
CA SER A 72 -0.07 13.65 6.21
C SER A 72 1.47 13.69 6.21
N SER A 73 2.12 12.58 6.57
CA SER A 73 3.58 12.42 6.64
C SER A 73 3.96 11.01 6.21
N ILE A 74 5.13 10.85 5.60
CA ILE A 74 5.63 9.56 5.14
C ILE A 74 6.16 8.71 6.31
N LYS A 75 6.69 9.32 7.38
CA LYS A 75 7.01 8.60 8.62
C LYS A 75 5.77 7.89 9.19
N GLN A 76 4.58 8.51 9.08
CA GLN A 76 3.32 7.87 9.52
C GLN A 76 2.94 6.65 8.65
N VAL A 77 3.25 6.66 7.35
CA VAL A 77 3.08 5.48 6.48
C VAL A 77 3.94 4.34 6.97
N PHE A 78 5.21 4.59 7.28
CA PHE A 78 6.10 3.57 7.85
C PHE A 78 5.61 3.10 9.21
N ALA A 79 5.24 4.02 10.10
CA ALA A 79 4.71 3.67 11.42
C ALA A 79 3.51 2.72 11.32
N TYR A 80 2.56 2.99 10.41
CA TYR A 80 1.41 2.11 10.17
C TYR A 80 1.81 0.70 9.75
N THR A 81 2.88 0.54 8.97
CA THR A 81 3.34 -0.79 8.54
C THR A 81 4.05 -1.56 9.66
N LEU A 82 4.66 -0.87 10.61
CA LEU A 82 5.46 -1.42 11.70
C LEU A 82 4.63 -1.73 12.95
N LEU A 83 3.71 -0.83 13.32
CA LEU A 83 2.93 -0.95 14.56
C LEU A 83 2.10 -2.24 14.59
N PRO A 84 2.19 -3.05 15.66
CA PRO A 84 1.53 -4.36 15.73
C PRO A 84 -0.01 -4.28 15.78
N GLU A 85 -0.56 -3.18 16.26
CA GLU A 85 -1.99 -2.93 16.33
C GLU A 85 -2.64 -2.63 15.00
N GLU A 86 -1.84 -2.24 13.99
CA GLU A 86 -2.35 -1.90 12.67
C GLU A 86 -2.56 -3.13 11.77
N PRO A 87 -3.56 -3.11 10.87
CA PRO A 87 -3.82 -4.22 9.96
C PRO A 87 -2.61 -4.59 9.10
N LYS A 88 -2.28 -5.89 9.02
CA LYS A 88 -1.16 -6.39 8.20
C LYS A 88 -1.58 -6.82 6.79
N GLY A 89 -2.87 -6.96 6.52
CA GLY A 89 -3.40 -7.28 5.20
C GLY A 89 -3.44 -6.05 4.28
N LEU A 90 -2.27 -5.54 3.87
CA LEU A 90 -2.16 -4.35 3.02
C LEU A 90 -2.22 -4.74 1.54
N ALA A 91 -3.19 -4.20 0.81
CA ALA A 91 -3.37 -4.44 -0.62
C ALA A 91 -2.44 -3.56 -1.48
N ALA A 92 -2.27 -2.29 -1.10
CA ALA A 92 -1.35 -1.35 -1.75
C ALA A 92 -0.90 -0.27 -0.77
N ILE A 93 0.27 0.31 -1.03
CA ILE A 93 0.79 1.49 -0.33
C ILE A 93 1.31 2.46 -1.37
N TYR A 94 0.82 3.68 -1.36
CA TYR A 94 1.29 4.73 -2.26
C TYR A 94 1.76 5.95 -1.49
N VAL A 95 2.77 6.61 -2.03
CA VAL A 95 3.31 7.87 -1.53
C VAL A 95 3.42 8.87 -2.67
N ASN A 96 3.33 10.18 -2.40
CA ASN A 96 3.54 11.18 -3.44
C ASN A 96 4.99 11.14 -3.91
N ASP A 97 5.17 11.20 -5.23
CA ASP A 97 6.49 11.26 -5.85
C ASP A 97 7.04 12.68 -5.86
N MET A 98 8.04 12.93 -5.04
CA MET A 98 8.70 14.24 -4.98
C MET A 98 9.62 14.53 -6.17
N ALA A 99 9.84 13.55 -7.06
CA ALA A 99 10.45 13.82 -8.37
C ALA A 99 9.55 14.69 -9.27
N ALA A 100 8.24 14.69 -9.02
CA ALA A 100 7.25 15.53 -9.69
C ALA A 100 6.90 16.81 -8.92
N ALA A 101 7.63 17.12 -7.84
CA ALA A 101 7.38 18.34 -7.04
C ALA A 101 7.51 19.60 -7.89
N GLY A 102 6.68 20.59 -7.57
CA GLY A 102 6.71 21.90 -8.18
C GLY A 102 8.00 22.67 -7.88
N PRO A 103 8.22 23.82 -8.56
CA PRO A 103 9.43 24.65 -8.36
C PRO A 103 9.56 25.20 -6.95
N ASP A 104 8.47 25.30 -6.21
CA ASP A 104 8.38 25.71 -4.80
C ASP A 104 8.63 24.55 -3.83
N GLY A 105 8.93 23.36 -4.32
CA GLY A 105 9.10 22.14 -3.52
C GLY A 105 7.78 21.52 -3.04
N ALA A 106 6.63 22.03 -3.48
CA ALA A 106 5.35 21.45 -3.13
C ALA A 106 5.11 20.09 -3.83
N ALA A 107 4.61 19.12 -3.09
CA ALA A 107 4.26 17.81 -3.65
C ALA A 107 3.14 17.93 -4.69
N ASP A 108 3.29 17.28 -5.84
CA ASP A 108 2.17 17.05 -6.74
C ASP A 108 1.30 15.93 -6.16
N LEU A 109 0.12 16.30 -5.65
CA LEU A 109 -0.81 15.36 -5.03
C LEU A 109 -1.46 14.38 -6.03
N LYS A 110 -1.16 14.50 -7.32
CA LYS A 110 -1.58 13.55 -8.36
C LYS A 110 -0.48 12.55 -8.74
N ALA A 111 0.77 12.86 -8.40
CA ALA A 111 1.92 12.01 -8.68
C ALA A 111 2.10 10.99 -7.54
N TRP A 112 1.70 9.75 -7.80
CA TRP A 112 1.80 8.65 -6.85
C TRP A 112 2.77 7.60 -7.33
N VAL A 113 3.55 7.03 -6.42
CA VAL A 113 4.43 5.89 -6.64
C VAL A 113 4.13 4.80 -5.63
N ASP A 114 4.27 3.53 -6.03
CA ASP A 114 4.24 2.42 -5.09
C ASP A 114 5.36 2.60 -4.06
N ALA A 115 4.97 2.65 -2.78
CA ALA A 115 5.90 2.93 -1.69
C ALA A 115 7.07 1.93 -1.63
N ARG A 116 6.82 0.66 -1.97
CA ARG A 116 7.86 -0.39 -1.96
C ARG A 116 8.87 -0.24 -3.09
N GLN A 117 8.50 0.48 -4.16
CA GLN A 117 9.36 0.76 -5.32
C GLN A 117 10.10 2.10 -5.21
N ALA A 118 9.65 2.99 -4.35
CA ALA A 118 10.24 4.30 -4.16
C ALA A 118 11.63 4.25 -3.51
N PHE A 119 12.38 5.34 -3.70
CA PHE A 119 13.60 5.69 -2.97
C PHE A 119 13.24 6.76 -1.95
N TYR A 120 13.81 6.70 -0.76
CA TYR A 120 13.53 7.65 0.31
C TYR A 120 14.79 8.37 0.74
N VAL A 121 14.72 9.69 0.86
CA VAL A 121 15.75 10.46 1.55
C VAL A 121 15.33 10.62 3.00
N ILE A 122 16.16 10.14 3.92
CA ILE A 122 15.95 10.21 5.37
C ILE A 122 17.10 10.97 6.04
N ASN A 123 16.87 11.52 7.23
CA ASN A 123 17.82 12.35 7.96
C ASN A 123 18.25 13.59 7.16
N SER A 124 17.36 14.18 6.38
CA SER A 124 17.57 15.43 5.65
C SER A 124 17.14 16.63 6.47
N SER A 125 17.54 17.83 6.06
CA SER A 125 17.08 19.09 6.67
C SER A 125 15.67 19.50 6.22
N PHE A 126 15.01 18.70 5.39
CA PHE A 126 13.67 19.01 4.89
C PHE A 126 12.64 18.81 6.00
N ILE A 127 11.84 19.85 6.22
CA ILE A 127 10.72 19.80 7.18
C ILE A 127 9.44 19.51 6.43
N GLY A 128 8.82 18.39 6.79
CA GLY A 128 7.54 17.95 6.22
C GLY A 128 6.34 18.77 6.72
N GLY A 129 5.18 18.47 6.17
CA GLY A 129 3.94 19.19 6.46
C GLY A 129 3.48 19.18 7.91
N MET A 130 4.02 18.27 8.73
CA MET A 130 3.74 18.20 10.16
C MET A 130 4.74 19.01 11.02
N GLY A 131 5.57 19.84 10.41
CA GLY A 131 6.55 20.66 11.12
C GLY A 131 7.75 19.91 11.68
N ALA A 132 7.96 18.67 11.27
CA ALA A 132 9.07 17.80 11.66
C ALA A 132 9.76 17.24 10.43
N GLU A 133 10.96 16.68 10.62
CA GLU A 133 11.67 15.92 9.60
C GLU A 133 10.81 14.75 9.11
N ASP A 134 10.81 14.50 7.80
CA ASP A 134 10.04 13.42 7.17
C ASP A 134 10.92 12.65 6.18
N ALA A 135 10.49 11.44 5.84
CA ALA A 135 11.08 10.65 4.77
C ALA A 135 10.55 11.16 3.42
N ILE A 136 11.44 11.50 2.49
CA ILE A 136 11.06 12.14 1.23
C ILE A 136 11.12 11.12 0.10
N PRO A 137 9.96 10.73 -0.50
CA PRO A 137 9.87 9.68 -1.50
C PRO A 137 10.13 10.18 -2.92
N PHE A 138 10.82 9.37 -3.71
CA PHE A 138 11.12 9.61 -5.12
C PHE A 138 10.93 8.33 -5.93
N SER A 139 10.34 8.43 -7.11
CA SER A 139 10.31 7.33 -8.08
C SER A 139 11.68 7.09 -8.74
N ASP A 140 12.54 8.10 -8.79
CA ASP A 140 13.83 8.10 -9.47
C ASP A 140 14.99 8.27 -8.48
N GLN A 141 15.96 7.35 -8.53
CA GLN A 141 17.12 7.36 -7.65
C GLN A 141 18.01 8.58 -7.85
N THR A 142 18.17 9.04 -9.08
CA THR A 142 19.02 10.19 -9.39
C THR A 142 18.44 11.46 -8.77
N ARG A 143 17.10 11.61 -8.80
CA ARG A 143 16.40 12.71 -8.13
C ARG A 143 16.55 12.63 -6.61
N ALA A 144 16.44 11.43 -6.01
CA ALA A 144 16.66 11.23 -4.59
C ALA A 144 18.09 11.61 -4.17
N LEU A 145 19.10 11.19 -4.95
CA LEU A 145 20.50 11.54 -4.70
C LEU A 145 20.76 13.04 -4.83
N ALA A 146 20.22 13.70 -5.87
CA ALA A 146 20.33 15.14 -6.04
C ALA A 146 19.69 15.90 -4.87
N PHE A 147 18.53 15.45 -4.39
CA PHE A 147 17.88 16.01 -3.22
C PHE A 147 18.75 15.87 -1.96
N ALA A 148 19.31 14.68 -1.73
CA ALA A 148 20.20 14.42 -0.59
C ALA A 148 21.48 15.27 -0.63
N GLN A 149 22.01 15.57 -1.82
CA GLN A 149 23.15 16.50 -1.98
C GLN A 149 22.81 17.92 -1.53
N THR A 150 21.58 18.37 -1.73
CA THR A 150 21.14 19.74 -1.40
C THR A 150 20.66 19.85 0.05
N HIS A 151 19.94 18.86 0.54
CA HIS A 151 19.26 18.88 1.84
C HIS A 151 19.92 17.99 2.90
N GLY A 152 21.02 17.32 2.56
CA GLY A 152 21.62 16.31 3.43
C GLY A 152 20.80 15.02 3.46
N GLY A 153 21.17 14.15 4.41
CA GLY A 153 20.52 12.85 4.57
C GLY A 153 21.12 11.74 3.69
N ARG A 154 20.42 10.63 3.62
CA ARG A 154 20.85 9.48 2.83
C ARG A 154 19.68 8.82 2.11
N VAL A 155 19.95 8.23 0.95
CA VAL A 155 18.95 7.50 0.16
C VAL A 155 18.86 6.06 0.64
N VAL A 156 17.65 5.57 0.89
CA VAL A 156 17.34 4.20 1.28
C VAL A 156 16.15 3.67 0.49
N ARG A 157 15.96 2.35 0.53
CA ARG A 157 14.75 1.68 0.01
C ARG A 157 13.72 1.52 1.13
N PHE A 158 12.48 1.20 0.77
CA PHE A 158 11.39 1.01 1.71
C PHE A 158 11.73 0.03 2.85
N ALA A 159 12.33 -1.11 2.51
CA ALA A 159 12.70 -2.15 3.47
C ALA A 159 13.89 -1.79 4.37
N ASP A 160 14.65 -0.75 3.99
CA ASP A 160 15.89 -0.34 4.66
C ASP A 160 15.70 0.90 5.54
N VAL A 161 14.45 1.42 5.66
CA VAL A 161 14.15 2.53 6.57
C VAL A 161 14.20 2.02 8.00
N PRO A 162 15.09 2.57 8.86
CA PRO A 162 15.25 2.08 10.22
C PRO A 162 14.05 2.38 11.09
N GLU A 163 13.69 1.45 11.96
CA GLU A 163 12.57 1.59 12.89
C GLU A 163 12.78 2.76 13.88
N ASP A 164 13.99 2.91 14.39
CA ASP A 164 14.38 4.02 15.26
C ASP A 164 14.23 5.38 14.57
N TYR A 165 14.50 5.47 13.26
CA TYR A 165 14.24 6.68 12.48
C TYR A 165 12.73 7.00 12.42
N VAL A 166 11.88 5.99 12.23
CA VAL A 166 10.43 6.18 12.11
C VAL A 166 9.82 6.72 13.40
N PHE A 167 10.28 6.23 14.55
CA PHE A 167 9.75 6.58 15.87
C PHE A 167 10.57 7.66 16.61
N ALA A 168 11.64 8.18 16.01
CA ALA A 168 12.35 9.35 16.53
C ALA A 168 11.42 10.57 16.53
N GLN A 169 11.39 11.29 17.68
CA GLN A 169 10.69 12.54 17.89
C GLN A 169 11.63 13.73 17.67
#